data_87395ea69baf747492f449e40f616502
#
_entry.id   87395ea69baf747492f449e40f616502
#
_cell.length_a   1.000
_cell.length_b   1.000
_cell.length_c   1.000
_cell.angle_alpha   90.00
_cell.angle_beta   90.00
_cell.angle_gamma   90.00
#
_symmetry.space_group_name_H-M   'P 1'
#
loop_
_entity.id
_entity.type
_entity.pdbx_description
1 polymer ?
#
loop_
_entity_poly.entity_id
_entity_poly.type
_entity_poly.pdbx_seq_one_letter_code
_entity_poly.pdbx_strand_id
1 'polypeptide(L)'
;SGLTVYYTTNGSDPDNTSTQYTAPFTINATTTVKAIAYDATDNASPVAEMTFTKQELVSVATAMALAKDEIAYFDEFEVVKVVAGKGNIYIKDASGHGLIYDFTLAGQLKDGDRVQGFVGISSPYSGLPEAKPYNVTYEDLTITAGTPAEPYDFTATAITETDINKYIVFQNVEITENTDMST
;
A
#
# COMPACT_ATOMS: atom_id res chain seq x y z
N SER A 1 5.66 -4.06 42.71
CA SER A 1 6.14 -2.68 42.60
C SER A 1 5.99 -2.24 41.14
N GLY A 2 5.11 -1.30 40.89
CA GLY A 2 4.87 -0.78 39.55
C GLY A 2 5.89 0.30 39.20
N LEU A 3 6.38 0.28 37.95
CA LEU A 3 7.09 1.41 37.37
C LEU A 3 6.04 2.40 36.81
N THR A 4 6.29 3.71 36.97
CA THR A 4 5.52 4.76 36.33
C THR A 4 6.31 5.27 35.14
N VAL A 5 5.72 5.27 33.95
CA VAL A 5 6.35 5.74 32.72
C VAL A 5 5.84 7.12 32.37
N TYR A 6 6.78 8.03 32.06
CA TYR A 6 6.49 9.39 31.55
C TYR A 6 7.09 9.54 30.16
N TYR A 7 6.50 10.37 29.34
CA TYR A 7 6.96 10.59 27.97
C TYR A 7 6.81 12.02 27.50
N THR A 8 7.55 12.35 26.44
CA THR A 8 7.43 13.59 25.66
C THR A 8 7.35 13.28 24.18
N THR A 9 6.76 14.18 23.40
CA THR A 9 6.68 14.11 21.93
C THR A 9 7.22 15.37 21.24
N ASN A 10 7.86 16.25 22.01
CA ASN A 10 8.41 17.53 21.55
C ASN A 10 9.94 17.55 21.48
N GLY A 11 10.59 16.39 21.69
CA GLY A 11 12.04 16.22 21.65
C GLY A 11 12.77 16.55 22.97
N SER A 12 12.11 17.12 23.98
CA SER A 12 12.73 17.31 25.31
C SER A 12 12.84 15.98 26.06
N ASP A 13 13.81 15.85 26.94
CA ASP A 13 13.91 14.69 27.81
C ASP A 13 12.76 14.71 28.85
N PRO A 14 12.05 13.59 29.03
CA PRO A 14 10.97 13.49 30.01
C PRO A 14 11.52 13.41 31.45
N ASP A 15 10.71 13.88 32.39
CA ASP A 15 10.91 13.74 33.81
C ASP A 15 9.61 13.32 34.50
N ASN A 16 9.58 13.26 35.85
CA ASN A 16 8.42 12.86 36.65
C ASN A 16 7.27 13.91 36.63
N THR A 17 7.46 15.05 35.96
CA THR A 17 6.41 16.08 35.74
C THR A 17 5.84 16.03 34.33
N SER A 18 6.44 15.23 33.45
CA SER A 18 6.01 15.02 32.05
C SER A 18 4.70 14.24 31.95
N THR A 19 4.19 14.04 30.75
CA THR A 19 2.95 13.27 30.57
C THR A 19 3.13 11.81 30.96
N GLN A 20 2.30 11.34 31.90
CA GLN A 20 2.32 9.92 32.31
C GLN A 20 1.70 9.05 31.19
N TYR A 21 2.35 7.95 30.87
CA TYR A 21 1.80 6.96 29.94
C TYR A 21 0.81 6.06 30.67
N THR A 22 -0.46 6.15 30.31
CA THR A 22 -1.54 5.34 30.89
C THR A 22 -2.29 4.51 29.85
N ALA A 23 -2.21 4.86 28.58
CA ALA A 23 -2.89 4.18 27.48
C ALA A 23 -2.20 4.51 26.13
N PRO A 24 -2.40 3.69 25.08
CA PRO A 24 -1.96 4.02 23.73
C PRO A 24 -2.50 5.38 23.26
N PHE A 25 -1.69 6.14 22.52
CA PHE A 25 -2.05 7.42 21.92
C PHE A 25 -1.68 7.48 20.45
N THR A 26 -2.38 8.33 19.69
CA THR A 26 -2.19 8.46 18.25
C THR A 26 -1.09 9.49 17.93
N ILE A 27 -0.23 9.16 16.96
CA ILE A 27 0.77 10.06 16.39
C ILE A 27 0.34 10.40 14.96
N ASN A 28 0.13 11.69 14.66
CA ASN A 28 -0.40 12.17 13.38
C ASN A 28 0.66 12.77 12.44
N ALA A 29 1.90 12.89 12.91
CA ALA A 29 3.04 13.41 12.16
C ALA A 29 4.30 12.65 12.55
N THR A 30 5.36 12.73 11.76
CA THR A 30 6.68 12.23 12.16
C THR A 30 7.05 12.82 13.51
N THR A 31 7.28 11.94 14.51
CA THR A 31 7.41 12.35 15.91
C THR A 31 8.48 11.51 16.61
N THR A 32 9.40 12.18 17.27
CA THR A 32 10.32 11.53 18.20
C THR A 32 9.67 11.46 19.58
N VAL A 33 9.47 10.26 20.07
CA VAL A 33 8.97 9.98 21.42
C VAL A 33 10.17 9.65 22.30
N LYS A 34 10.28 10.33 23.43
CA LYS A 34 11.22 9.99 24.52
C LYS A 34 10.44 9.51 25.73
N ALA A 35 10.95 8.52 26.41
CA ALA A 35 10.31 7.95 27.59
C ALA A 35 11.31 7.65 28.71
N ILE A 36 10.86 7.77 29.95
CA ILE A 36 11.61 7.46 31.18
C ILE A 36 10.68 6.73 32.14
N ALA A 37 11.21 5.80 32.88
CA ALA A 37 10.49 5.10 33.94
C ALA A 37 11.03 5.46 35.31
N TYR A 38 10.16 5.61 36.32
CA TYR A 38 10.49 5.81 37.71
C TYR A 38 9.97 4.65 38.56
N ASP A 39 10.74 4.23 39.55
CA ASP A 39 10.28 3.30 40.56
C ASP A 39 9.56 4.03 41.70
N ALA A 40 9.07 3.27 42.70
CA ALA A 40 8.35 3.82 43.86
C ALA A 40 9.23 4.67 44.79
N THR A 41 10.54 4.72 44.56
CA THR A 41 11.52 5.49 45.36
C THR A 41 12.18 6.58 44.48
N ASP A 42 11.56 6.96 43.39
CA ASP A 42 11.99 8.00 42.45
C ASP A 42 13.35 7.73 41.77
N ASN A 43 13.79 6.48 41.68
CA ASN A 43 14.91 6.14 40.82
C ASN A 43 14.49 6.10 39.37
N ALA A 44 15.21 6.83 38.52
CA ALA A 44 14.93 6.95 37.11
C ALA A 44 15.68 5.92 36.26
N SER A 45 15.04 5.39 35.22
CA SER A 45 15.74 4.66 34.15
C SER A 45 16.53 5.63 33.24
N PRO A 46 17.43 5.13 32.39
CA PRO A 46 17.88 5.90 31.23
C PRO A 46 16.68 6.31 30.35
N VAL A 47 16.79 7.46 29.68
CA VAL A 47 15.80 7.90 28.67
C VAL A 47 15.91 6.98 27.46
N ALA A 48 14.77 6.41 27.05
CA ALA A 48 14.62 5.72 25.77
C ALA A 48 14.08 6.69 24.72
N GLU A 49 14.54 6.58 23.49
CA GLU A 49 14.13 7.44 22.38
C GLU A 49 13.80 6.60 21.16
N MET A 50 12.70 6.96 20.45
CA MET A 50 12.33 6.40 19.16
C MET A 50 11.63 7.43 18.29
N THR A 51 12.04 7.51 17.02
CA THR A 51 11.36 8.33 16.02
C THR A 51 10.40 7.48 15.21
N PHE A 52 9.13 7.86 15.23
CA PHE A 52 8.07 7.30 14.39
C PHE A 52 7.90 8.20 13.17
N THR A 53 8.21 7.69 12.00
CA THR A 53 8.09 8.45 10.75
C THR A 53 6.72 8.21 10.13
N LYS A 54 5.93 9.28 9.97
CA LYS A 54 4.70 9.21 9.18
C LYS A 54 5.04 9.03 7.71
N GLN A 55 4.51 7.98 7.10
CA GLN A 55 4.63 7.76 5.67
C GLN A 55 3.55 8.52 4.92
N GLU A 56 3.92 9.16 3.81
CA GLU A 56 2.96 9.80 2.92
C GLU A 56 2.37 8.75 1.97
N LEU A 57 1.03 8.69 1.95
CA LEU A 57 0.32 7.80 1.05
C LEU A 57 0.24 8.42 -0.34
N VAL A 58 0.37 7.60 -1.37
CA VAL A 58 0.32 8.03 -2.76
C VAL A 58 -0.77 7.30 -3.54
N SER A 59 -1.30 7.94 -4.56
CA SER A 59 -2.29 7.36 -5.47
C SER A 59 -1.67 6.29 -6.37
N VAL A 60 -2.53 5.45 -6.97
CA VAL A 60 -2.11 4.41 -7.92
C VAL A 60 -1.31 5.01 -9.08
N ALA A 61 -1.77 6.10 -9.70
CA ALA A 61 -1.04 6.73 -10.80
C ALA A 61 0.36 7.23 -10.37
N THR A 62 0.47 7.81 -9.18
CA THR A 62 1.77 8.25 -8.65
C THR A 62 2.70 7.08 -8.41
N ALA A 63 2.19 6.00 -7.78
CA ALA A 63 2.98 4.80 -7.51
C ALA A 63 3.47 4.11 -8.80
N MET A 64 2.62 4.06 -9.83
CA MET A 64 2.97 3.48 -11.13
C MET A 64 3.97 4.33 -11.93
N ALA A 65 4.13 5.60 -11.60
CA ALA A 65 5.09 6.50 -12.24
C ALA A 65 6.48 6.51 -11.57
N LEU A 66 6.65 5.81 -10.46
CA LEU A 66 7.92 5.74 -9.74
C LEU A 66 9.01 5.04 -10.56
N ALA A 67 10.25 5.49 -10.39
CA ALA A 67 11.40 4.80 -10.95
C ALA A 67 11.57 3.41 -10.33
N LYS A 68 12.26 2.54 -11.05
CA LYS A 68 12.55 1.18 -10.56
C LYS A 68 13.21 1.22 -9.18
N ASP A 69 12.80 0.31 -8.32
CA ASP A 69 13.28 0.12 -6.95
C ASP A 69 12.87 1.24 -5.94
N GLU A 70 12.03 2.21 -6.35
CA GLU A 70 11.42 3.16 -5.44
C GLU A 70 10.22 2.54 -4.70
N ILE A 71 10.02 2.94 -3.44
CA ILE A 71 8.98 2.39 -2.55
C ILE A 71 7.80 3.36 -2.51
N ALA A 72 6.60 2.82 -2.67
CA ALA A 72 5.33 3.53 -2.52
C ALA A 72 4.52 2.98 -1.34
N TYR A 73 3.98 3.88 -0.53
CA TYR A 73 2.94 3.59 0.45
C TYR A 73 1.61 3.97 -0.20
N PHE A 74 0.85 2.97 -0.65
CA PHE A 74 -0.38 3.21 -1.40
C PHE A 74 -1.48 3.73 -0.49
N ASP A 75 -2.26 4.69 -0.98
CA ASP A 75 -3.58 4.96 -0.45
C ASP A 75 -4.53 3.80 -0.78
N GLU A 76 -5.79 3.86 -0.30
CA GLU A 76 -6.78 2.84 -0.62
C GLU A 76 -6.93 2.68 -2.14
N PHE A 77 -6.93 1.45 -2.59
CA PHE A 77 -7.24 1.11 -3.99
C PHE A 77 -8.24 -0.04 -4.08
N GLU A 78 -8.90 -0.15 -5.24
CA GLU A 78 -9.80 -1.24 -5.60
C GLU A 78 -9.06 -2.27 -6.46
N VAL A 79 -9.28 -3.55 -6.16
CA VAL A 79 -8.85 -4.67 -7.00
C VAL A 79 -9.86 -4.82 -8.14
N VAL A 80 -9.43 -4.50 -9.35
CA VAL A 80 -10.27 -4.57 -10.56
C VAL A 80 -10.40 -6.00 -11.05
N LYS A 81 -9.24 -6.69 -11.15
CA LYS A 81 -9.17 -8.06 -11.66
C LYS A 81 -7.98 -8.81 -11.08
N VAL A 82 -8.21 -10.03 -10.65
CA VAL A 82 -7.15 -10.96 -10.25
C VAL A 82 -7.00 -12.07 -11.29
N VAL A 83 -5.77 -12.31 -11.72
CA VAL A 83 -5.39 -13.45 -12.56
C VAL A 83 -4.41 -14.33 -11.76
N ALA A 84 -4.95 -15.07 -10.79
CA ALA A 84 -4.17 -15.81 -9.79
C ALA A 84 -3.09 -16.72 -10.41
N GLY A 85 -3.43 -17.45 -11.47
CA GLY A 85 -2.49 -18.34 -12.19
C GLY A 85 -1.34 -17.60 -12.92
N LYS A 86 -1.35 -16.28 -12.96
CA LYS A 86 -0.30 -15.42 -13.51
C LYS A 86 0.33 -14.50 -12.48
N GLY A 87 -0.19 -14.44 -11.26
CA GLY A 87 0.27 -13.53 -10.21
C GLY A 87 -0.12 -12.06 -10.45
N ASN A 88 -1.02 -11.77 -11.40
CA ASN A 88 -1.39 -10.41 -11.76
C ASN A 88 -2.60 -9.95 -10.95
N ILE A 89 -2.49 -8.78 -10.34
CA ILE A 89 -3.55 -8.09 -9.61
C ILE A 89 -3.69 -6.70 -10.22
N TYR A 90 -4.71 -6.50 -11.03
CA TYR A 90 -5.03 -5.21 -11.62
C TYR A 90 -5.78 -4.37 -10.61
N ILE A 91 -5.32 -3.14 -10.39
CA ILE A 91 -5.83 -2.23 -9.37
C ILE A 91 -6.23 -0.89 -9.98
N LYS A 92 -7.06 -0.13 -9.27
CA LYS A 92 -7.40 1.25 -9.60
C LYS A 92 -7.71 2.08 -8.36
N ASP A 93 -7.60 3.39 -8.52
CA ASP A 93 -8.24 4.41 -7.70
C ASP A 93 -8.79 5.53 -8.60
N ALA A 94 -9.12 6.69 -8.04
CA ALA A 94 -9.60 7.84 -8.81
C ALA A 94 -8.53 8.42 -9.75
N SER A 95 -7.25 8.15 -9.51
CA SER A 95 -6.12 8.68 -10.29
C SER A 95 -5.78 7.86 -11.52
N GLY A 96 -6.06 6.56 -11.49
CA GLY A 96 -5.74 5.67 -12.61
C GLY A 96 -5.72 4.19 -12.26
N HIS A 97 -5.06 3.42 -13.12
CA HIS A 97 -4.94 1.97 -13.03
C HIS A 97 -3.50 1.56 -12.82
N GLY A 98 -3.30 0.38 -12.22
CA GLY A 98 -1.99 -0.18 -11.97
C GLY A 98 -1.98 -1.71 -11.99
N LEU A 99 -0.79 -2.27 -11.89
CA LEU A 99 -0.55 -3.71 -11.77
C LEU A 99 0.33 -3.99 -10.55
N ILE A 100 -0.13 -4.90 -9.71
CA ILE A 100 0.69 -5.54 -8.69
C ILE A 100 0.98 -6.97 -9.17
N TYR A 101 2.23 -7.38 -9.09
CA TYR A 101 2.66 -8.73 -9.44
C TYR A 101 3.10 -9.48 -8.20
N ASP A 102 2.27 -10.43 -7.78
CA ASP A 102 2.57 -11.34 -6.68
C ASP A 102 1.63 -12.54 -6.68
N PHE A 103 2.18 -13.76 -6.68
CA PHE A 103 1.38 -14.99 -6.70
C PHE A 103 0.64 -15.25 -5.40
N THR A 104 1.23 -14.86 -4.26
CA THR A 104 0.64 -15.11 -2.95
C THR A 104 -0.58 -14.22 -2.74
N LEU A 105 -0.44 -12.91 -2.96
CA LEU A 105 -1.56 -11.97 -2.87
C LEU A 105 -2.64 -12.26 -3.92
N ALA A 106 -2.25 -12.61 -5.16
CA ALA A 106 -3.20 -13.00 -6.21
C ALA A 106 -3.98 -14.28 -5.88
N GLY A 107 -3.46 -15.13 -4.99
CA GLY A 107 -4.17 -16.30 -4.48
C GLY A 107 -5.18 -15.98 -3.37
N GLN A 108 -5.15 -14.80 -2.80
CA GLN A 108 -5.92 -14.40 -1.61
C GLN A 108 -6.90 -13.25 -1.89
N LEU A 109 -6.49 -12.24 -2.67
CA LEU A 109 -7.34 -11.12 -3.06
C LEU A 109 -8.39 -11.53 -4.09
N LYS A 110 -9.49 -10.77 -4.14
CA LYS A 110 -10.62 -11.01 -5.05
C LYS A 110 -10.97 -9.75 -5.83
N ASP A 111 -11.58 -9.94 -6.98
CA ASP A 111 -12.15 -8.85 -7.77
C ASP A 111 -13.14 -8.05 -6.91
N GLY A 112 -12.99 -6.74 -6.88
CA GLY A 112 -13.81 -5.81 -6.09
C GLY A 112 -13.28 -5.49 -4.70
N ASP A 113 -12.29 -6.20 -4.18
CA ASP A 113 -11.70 -5.90 -2.87
C ASP A 113 -11.15 -4.48 -2.83
N ARG A 114 -11.39 -3.77 -1.71
CA ARG A 114 -10.73 -2.51 -1.37
C ARG A 114 -9.62 -2.79 -0.39
N VAL A 115 -8.43 -2.31 -0.71
CA VAL A 115 -7.20 -2.63 0.01
C VAL A 115 -6.55 -1.38 0.55
N GLN A 116 -6.22 -1.40 1.85
CA GLN A 116 -5.42 -0.40 2.54
C GLN A 116 -4.19 -1.06 3.18
N GLY A 117 -3.14 -0.28 3.39
CA GLY A 117 -1.91 -0.73 4.04
C GLY A 117 -0.90 -1.38 3.10
N PHE A 118 -1.16 -1.38 1.77
CA PHE A 118 -0.22 -1.95 0.82
C PHE A 118 1.02 -1.07 0.66
N VAL A 119 2.18 -1.69 0.76
CA VAL A 119 3.48 -1.08 0.46
C VAL A 119 4.07 -1.82 -0.74
N GLY A 120 4.39 -1.09 -1.78
CA GLY A 120 4.93 -1.64 -3.02
C GLY A 120 6.31 -1.08 -3.35
N ILE A 121 7.12 -1.91 -4.03
CA ILE A 121 8.35 -1.47 -4.69
C ILE A 121 8.12 -1.48 -6.20
N SER A 122 8.47 -0.38 -6.86
CA SER A 122 8.36 -0.25 -8.31
C SER A 122 9.27 -1.27 -9.00
N SER A 123 8.71 -2.10 -9.86
CA SER A 123 9.41 -3.20 -10.56
C SER A 123 8.94 -3.31 -12.01
N PRO A 124 9.08 -2.26 -12.84
CA PRO A 124 8.55 -2.26 -14.21
C PRO A 124 9.11 -3.43 -15.02
N TYR A 125 8.22 -4.10 -15.75
CA TYR A 125 8.56 -5.25 -16.59
C TYR A 125 8.28 -4.94 -18.07
N SER A 126 9.29 -5.07 -18.93
CA SER A 126 9.19 -4.78 -20.37
C SER A 126 8.57 -3.41 -20.69
N GLY A 127 8.89 -2.40 -19.88
CA GLY A 127 8.37 -1.03 -20.03
C GLY A 127 6.97 -0.81 -19.46
N LEU A 128 6.30 -1.84 -18.94
CA LEU A 128 5.00 -1.71 -18.28
C LEU A 128 5.20 -1.41 -16.78
N PRO A 129 4.50 -0.39 -16.23
CA PRO A 129 4.51 -0.10 -14.81
C PRO A 129 3.96 -1.27 -14.00
N GLU A 130 4.70 -1.71 -13.01
CA GLU A 130 4.35 -2.80 -12.11
C GLU A 130 4.91 -2.53 -10.71
N ALA A 131 4.17 -2.89 -9.68
CA ALA A 131 4.67 -2.92 -8.30
C ALA A 131 4.69 -4.35 -7.77
N LYS A 132 5.59 -4.61 -6.81
CA LYS A 132 5.63 -5.84 -6.02
C LYS A 132 5.47 -5.52 -4.54
N PRO A 133 4.92 -6.43 -3.72
CA PRO A 133 4.88 -6.22 -2.28
C PRO A 133 6.28 -5.94 -1.71
N TYR A 134 6.37 -4.98 -0.79
CA TYR A 134 7.61 -4.66 -0.09
C TYR A 134 7.40 -4.69 1.42
N ASN A 135 7.96 -5.70 2.08
CA ASN A 135 7.82 -5.93 3.53
C ASN A 135 6.36 -5.90 4.02
N VAL A 136 5.42 -6.40 3.20
CA VAL A 136 4.00 -6.49 3.51
C VAL A 136 3.47 -7.84 3.04
N THR A 137 2.63 -8.45 3.86
CA THR A 137 1.92 -9.69 3.57
C THR A 137 0.41 -9.46 3.53
N TYR A 138 -0.38 -10.46 3.17
CA TYR A 138 -1.84 -10.35 3.17
C TYR A 138 -2.41 -9.99 4.56
N GLU A 139 -1.81 -10.51 5.61
CA GLU A 139 -2.22 -10.29 7.01
C GLU A 139 -2.00 -8.86 7.49
N ASP A 140 -1.10 -8.11 6.83
CA ASP A 140 -0.83 -6.70 7.13
C ASP A 140 -1.84 -5.76 6.48
N LEU A 141 -2.65 -6.27 5.53
CA LEU A 141 -3.61 -5.47 4.77
C LEU A 141 -4.95 -5.36 5.49
N THR A 142 -5.57 -4.20 5.38
CA THR A 142 -6.99 -4.03 5.69
C THR A 142 -7.80 -4.21 4.40
N ILE A 143 -8.62 -5.26 4.35
CA ILE A 143 -9.39 -5.63 3.16
C ILE A 143 -10.86 -5.50 3.46
N THR A 144 -11.56 -4.73 2.63
CA THR A 144 -13.02 -4.61 2.63
C THR A 144 -13.56 -5.17 1.32
N ALA A 145 -14.41 -6.18 1.42
CA ALA A 145 -15.05 -6.76 0.23
C ALA A 145 -15.92 -5.71 -0.48
N GLY A 146 -15.77 -5.61 -1.78
CA GLY A 146 -16.54 -4.72 -2.64
C GLY A 146 -17.22 -5.45 -3.79
N THR A 147 -17.76 -4.70 -4.73
CA THR A 147 -18.37 -5.23 -5.94
C THR A 147 -17.33 -5.26 -7.06
N PRO A 148 -17.16 -6.39 -7.76
CA PRO A 148 -16.25 -6.46 -8.90
C PRO A 148 -16.54 -5.37 -9.94
N ALA A 149 -15.50 -4.75 -10.45
CA ALA A 149 -15.64 -3.74 -11.49
C ALA A 149 -16.10 -4.37 -12.80
N GLU A 150 -17.02 -3.69 -13.50
CA GLU A 150 -17.36 -4.04 -14.88
C GLU A 150 -16.21 -3.66 -15.83
N PRO A 151 -15.92 -4.46 -16.86
CA PRO A 151 -14.89 -4.13 -17.82
C PRO A 151 -15.31 -2.90 -18.67
N TYR A 152 -14.34 -2.10 -19.06
CA TYR A 152 -14.57 -1.05 -20.05
C TYR A 152 -14.84 -1.65 -21.44
N ASP A 153 -15.91 -1.23 -22.10
CA ASP A 153 -16.22 -1.66 -23.47
C ASP A 153 -15.41 -0.87 -24.50
N PHE A 154 -14.47 -1.54 -25.13
CA PHE A 154 -13.61 -0.99 -26.18
C PHE A 154 -13.99 -1.44 -27.58
N THR A 155 -15.18 -2.01 -27.80
CA THR A 155 -15.63 -2.55 -29.09
C THR A 155 -15.54 -1.52 -30.23
N ALA A 156 -15.80 -0.25 -29.93
CA ALA A 156 -15.77 0.84 -30.93
C ALA A 156 -14.68 1.90 -30.62
N THR A 157 -13.77 1.63 -29.71
CA THR A 157 -12.79 2.60 -29.23
C THR A 157 -11.37 2.09 -29.46
N ALA A 158 -10.47 2.92 -30.00
CA ALA A 158 -9.07 2.55 -30.14
C ALA A 158 -8.39 2.50 -28.76
N ILE A 159 -7.59 1.48 -28.52
CA ILE A 159 -6.76 1.36 -27.32
C ILE A 159 -5.59 2.34 -27.43
N THR A 160 -5.29 3.04 -26.35
CA THR A 160 -4.19 3.99 -26.23
C THR A 160 -3.27 3.63 -25.06
N GLU A 161 -2.14 4.32 -24.92
CA GLU A 161 -1.23 4.13 -23.79
C GLU A 161 -1.89 4.43 -22.42
N THR A 162 -2.93 5.27 -22.40
CA THR A 162 -3.67 5.59 -21.17
C THR A 162 -4.58 4.45 -20.71
N ASP A 163 -4.75 3.41 -21.53
CA ASP A 163 -5.60 2.25 -21.23
C ASP A 163 -4.81 1.06 -20.67
N ILE A 164 -3.51 1.26 -20.42
CA ILE A 164 -2.65 0.27 -19.77
C ILE A 164 -3.25 -0.12 -18.41
N ASN A 165 -3.28 -1.43 -18.14
CA ASN A 165 -3.84 -2.03 -16.92
C ASN A 165 -5.36 -1.86 -16.71
N LYS A 166 -6.11 -1.32 -17.66
CA LYS A 166 -7.58 -1.34 -17.61
C LYS A 166 -8.13 -2.75 -17.86
N TYR A 167 -9.19 -3.09 -17.15
CA TYR A 167 -10.00 -4.27 -17.45
C TYR A 167 -10.96 -3.92 -18.59
N ILE A 168 -10.76 -4.49 -19.77
CA ILE A 168 -11.50 -4.17 -20.97
C ILE A 168 -12.24 -5.38 -21.56
N VAL A 169 -13.28 -5.13 -22.33
CA VAL A 169 -13.99 -6.13 -23.14
C VAL A 169 -14.22 -5.61 -24.56
N PHE A 170 -14.15 -6.52 -25.51
CA PHE A 170 -14.63 -6.33 -26.87
C PHE A 170 -15.85 -7.22 -27.09
N GLN A 171 -16.94 -6.62 -27.56
CA GLN A 171 -18.18 -7.35 -27.85
C GLN A 171 -18.34 -7.53 -29.36
N ASN A 172 -18.88 -8.68 -29.76
CA ASN A 172 -19.19 -8.98 -31.16
C ASN A 172 -18.01 -8.79 -32.14
N VAL A 173 -16.79 -9.07 -31.72
CA VAL A 173 -15.61 -9.02 -32.55
C VAL A 173 -15.38 -10.40 -33.20
N GLU A 174 -15.13 -10.39 -34.51
CA GLU A 174 -14.67 -11.57 -35.23
C GLU A 174 -13.12 -11.66 -35.08
N ILE A 175 -12.64 -12.78 -34.56
CA ILE A 175 -11.19 -13.04 -34.52
C ILE A 175 -10.79 -13.62 -35.89
N THR A 176 -10.21 -12.78 -36.73
CA THR A 176 -9.57 -13.25 -37.96
C THR A 176 -8.17 -13.76 -37.63
N GLU A 177 -7.84 -14.95 -38.16
CA GLU A 177 -6.51 -15.54 -37.99
C GLU A 177 -5.45 -14.56 -38.50
N ASN A 178 -4.59 -14.07 -37.61
CA ASN A 178 -3.41 -13.30 -38.01
C ASN A 178 -2.28 -14.27 -38.33
N THR A 179 -2.00 -14.50 -39.57
CA THR A 179 -0.93 -15.40 -40.06
C THR A 179 0.48 -14.82 -39.86
N ASP A 180 0.61 -13.60 -39.34
CA ASP A 180 1.88 -12.88 -39.15
C ASP A 180 2.41 -12.83 -37.70
N MET A 181 2.10 -13.83 -36.87
CA MET A 181 2.77 -14.00 -35.56
C MET A 181 4.09 -14.79 -35.66
N SER A 182 4.84 -14.58 -36.70
CA SER A 182 6.19 -15.16 -36.87
C SER A 182 7.25 -14.05 -36.88
N THR A 183 7.65 -13.58 -35.70
CA THR A 183 8.98 -13.03 -35.41
C THR A 183 9.32 -13.21 -33.95
#